data_2bf73684940ef822bf6b85faa30b1f2f
#
_entry.id   2bf73684940ef822bf6b85faa30b1f2f
#
_cell.length_a   1.000
_cell.length_b   1.000
_cell.length_c   1.000
_cell.angle_alpha   90.00
_cell.angle_beta   90.00
_cell.angle_gamma   90.00
#
_symmetry.space_group_name_H-M   'P 1'
#
loop_
_entity.id
_entity.type
_entity.pdbx_description
1 polymer ?
#
loop_
_entity_poly.entity_id
_entity_poly.type
_entity_poly.pdbx_seq_one_letter_code
_entity_poly.pdbx_strand_id
1 'polypeptide(L)'
;MARPAPARPRCRRCGSWRKAVWPSSLPRGARYTAQWVLGSGIKPDYFAAVNGADVTDAAGRPVWQSRMTPEEMYALVDFCEDHELPLEFIFSDAYYVYVEYAAFVEKYCGQNAASGFFDSVLRDGEDQVRHLQDMPFGACAAMDARHAAAFEAKYGHLGLRFIPFAPGRYDVLRAGAGKAAGVGRLLERLGISWAETAAFGDGENDAELLEAAGFAVAMEGGAQSLLPLADAVAPAAALDGAAAAVREYLLE
;
A
#
# COMPACT_ATOMS: atom_id res chain seq x y z
N MET A 1 9.73 1.06 -27.77
CA MET A 1 10.39 2.36 -28.01
C MET A 1 10.65 2.96 -26.65
N ALA A 2 11.92 3.22 -26.31
CA ALA A 2 12.26 3.89 -25.05
C ALA A 2 11.60 5.29 -25.02
N ARG A 3 10.97 5.66 -23.89
CA ARG A 3 10.55 7.05 -23.65
C ARG A 3 11.76 7.97 -23.88
N PRO A 4 11.59 9.12 -24.56
CA PRO A 4 12.68 10.10 -24.60
C PRO A 4 13.02 10.49 -23.17
N ALA A 5 14.31 10.62 -22.87
CA ALA A 5 14.75 11.05 -21.54
C ALA A 5 13.98 12.33 -21.15
N PRO A 6 13.30 12.36 -20.02
CA PRO A 6 12.50 13.51 -19.62
C PRO A 6 13.45 14.70 -19.47
N ALA A 7 12.99 15.84 -19.96
CA ALA A 7 13.62 17.11 -19.57
C ALA A 7 13.51 17.16 -18.03
N ARG A 8 14.67 17.26 -17.35
CA ARG A 8 14.80 17.30 -15.88
C ARG A 8 13.62 18.08 -15.28
N PRO A 9 12.84 17.53 -14.37
CA PRO A 9 11.72 18.24 -13.78
C PRO A 9 12.26 19.41 -12.96
N ARG A 10 12.40 20.55 -13.60
CA ARG A 10 12.62 21.80 -12.89
C ARG A 10 11.28 22.23 -12.31
N CYS A 11 11.09 22.04 -11.04
CA CYS A 11 10.07 22.81 -10.33
C CYS A 11 10.41 24.29 -10.51
N ARG A 12 9.86 24.91 -11.54
CA ARG A 12 10.13 26.30 -11.93
C ARG A 12 9.60 27.32 -10.91
N ARG A 13 8.91 26.88 -9.86
CA ARG A 13 8.25 27.78 -8.90
C ARG A 13 8.80 27.76 -7.48
N CYS A 14 9.56 26.79 -7.07
CA CYS A 14 10.04 26.73 -5.69
C CYS A 14 11.36 25.95 -5.61
N GLY A 15 12.42 26.57 -5.15
CA GLY A 15 13.70 25.94 -4.83
C GLY A 15 13.68 25.00 -3.61
N SER A 16 12.53 24.44 -3.23
CA SER A 16 12.39 23.48 -2.15
C SER A 16 11.16 22.60 -2.33
N TRP A 17 11.30 21.31 -2.03
CA TRP A 17 10.18 20.35 -1.94
C TRP A 17 9.31 20.75 -0.75
N ARG A 18 8.04 20.99 -0.99
CA ARG A 18 7.16 21.53 0.07
C ARG A 18 6.46 20.48 0.89
N LYS A 19 6.31 19.26 0.37
CA LYS A 19 5.53 18.20 1.03
C LYS A 19 6.06 16.82 0.70
N ALA A 20 6.10 15.96 1.69
CA ALA A 20 6.41 14.55 1.53
C ALA A 20 5.18 13.70 1.88
N VAL A 21 4.89 12.72 1.03
CA VAL A 21 3.87 11.69 1.26
C VAL A 21 4.58 10.36 1.41
N TRP A 22 4.23 9.61 2.45
CA TRP A 22 4.74 8.27 2.66
C TRP A 22 3.65 7.24 2.32
N PRO A 23 3.64 6.66 1.11
CA PRO A 23 2.71 5.58 0.78
C PRO A 23 3.17 4.27 1.42
N SER A 24 2.24 3.53 2.01
CA SER A 24 2.49 2.27 2.71
C SER A 24 1.34 1.30 2.48
N SER A 25 1.63 0.00 2.46
CA SER A 25 0.62 -1.06 2.51
C SER A 25 0.12 -1.32 3.94
N LEU A 26 0.84 -0.83 4.95
CA LEU A 26 0.52 -1.07 6.36
C LEU A 26 -0.53 -0.09 6.88
N PRO A 27 -1.39 -0.50 7.84
CA PRO A 27 -2.33 0.39 8.48
C PRO A 27 -1.60 1.40 9.37
N ARG A 28 -2.07 2.64 9.36
CA ARG A 28 -1.46 3.70 10.15
C ARG A 28 -1.65 3.51 11.66
N GLY A 29 -2.77 2.92 12.08
CA GLY A 29 -3.06 2.58 13.47
C GLY A 29 -2.11 1.54 14.06
N ALA A 30 -1.44 0.77 13.22
CA ALA A 30 -0.26 0.04 13.65
C ALA A 30 0.79 1.06 14.09
N ARG A 31 0.82 1.38 15.37
CA ARG A 31 1.77 2.30 16.03
C ARG A 31 3.21 2.13 15.53
N TYR A 32 3.52 0.94 15.06
CA TYR A 32 4.83 0.52 14.60
C TYR A 32 5.28 1.22 13.32
N THR A 33 4.44 1.30 12.29
CA THR A 33 4.86 1.89 10.99
C THR A 33 5.08 3.38 11.12
N ALA A 34 4.15 4.09 11.75
CA ALA A 34 4.30 5.51 11.99
C ALA A 34 5.50 5.79 12.92
N GLN A 35 5.70 4.99 13.98
CA GLN A 35 6.84 5.13 14.89
C GLN A 35 8.17 4.84 14.22
N TRP A 36 8.23 3.84 13.34
CA TRP A 36 9.46 3.52 12.61
C TRP A 36 9.84 4.64 11.65
N VAL A 37 8.90 5.14 10.85
CA VAL A 37 9.14 6.28 9.93
C VAL A 37 9.53 7.53 10.71
N LEU A 38 8.79 7.87 11.76
CA LEU A 38 9.08 9.05 12.58
C LEU A 38 10.38 8.90 13.38
N GLY A 39 10.71 7.67 13.83
CA GLY A 39 11.95 7.33 14.51
C GLY A 39 13.18 7.41 13.62
N SER A 40 13.02 7.25 12.30
CA SER A 40 14.12 7.43 11.33
C SER A 40 14.50 8.91 11.08
N GLY A 41 13.79 9.86 11.68
CA GLY A 41 13.98 11.30 11.46
C GLY A 41 13.23 11.87 10.25
N ILE A 42 12.59 11.01 9.45
CA ILE A 42 11.70 11.44 8.35
C ILE A 42 10.43 12.04 8.95
N LYS A 43 10.03 13.21 8.47
CA LYS A 43 8.81 13.90 8.90
C LYS A 43 7.89 14.13 7.73
N PRO A 44 7.15 13.10 7.28
CA PRO A 44 6.20 13.28 6.18
C PRO A 44 5.05 14.18 6.61
N ASP A 45 4.54 15.00 5.70
CA ASP A 45 3.34 15.82 5.93
C ASP A 45 2.06 14.97 5.92
N TYR A 46 2.10 13.85 5.17
CA TYR A 46 0.97 12.94 4.97
C TYR A 46 1.42 11.49 4.94
N PHE A 47 0.49 10.61 5.31
CA PHE A 47 0.61 9.16 5.14
C PHE A 47 -0.50 8.67 4.24
N ALA A 48 -0.16 7.82 3.26
CA ALA A 48 -1.10 7.06 2.46
C ALA A 48 -0.95 5.58 2.80
N ALA A 49 -1.69 5.11 3.79
CA ALA A 49 -1.62 3.75 4.31
C ALA A 49 -2.58 2.81 3.56
N VAL A 50 -2.45 1.50 3.80
CA VAL A 50 -3.27 0.43 3.22
C VAL A 50 -3.37 0.59 1.69
N ASN A 51 -2.21 0.60 1.02
CA ASN A 51 -2.14 0.85 -0.42
C ASN A 51 -2.94 2.09 -0.87
N GLY A 52 -2.91 3.17 -0.07
CA GLY A 52 -3.59 4.42 -0.39
C GLY A 52 -5.08 4.47 -0.02
N ALA A 53 -5.65 3.43 0.58
CA ALA A 53 -7.05 3.43 1.01
C ALA A 53 -7.31 4.30 2.26
N ASP A 54 -6.27 4.62 3.04
CA ASP A 54 -6.33 5.52 4.19
C ASP A 54 -5.28 6.62 4.07
N VAL A 55 -5.70 7.83 3.72
CA VAL A 55 -4.83 8.99 3.60
C VAL A 55 -5.08 9.95 4.77
N THR A 56 -4.02 10.25 5.51
CA THR A 56 -4.10 11.10 6.70
C THR A 56 -2.99 12.16 6.68
N ASP A 57 -3.19 13.25 7.41
CA ASP A 57 -2.12 14.19 7.70
C ASP A 57 -1.15 13.66 8.79
N ALA A 58 -0.07 14.41 9.05
CA ALA A 58 0.92 14.04 10.06
C ALA A 58 0.33 13.91 11.48
N ALA A 59 -0.77 14.61 11.78
CA ALA A 59 -1.46 14.55 13.06
C ALA A 59 -2.48 13.39 13.16
N GLY A 60 -2.71 12.68 12.06
CA GLY A 60 -3.61 11.57 12.05
C GLY A 60 -5.04 11.84 11.62
N ARG A 61 -5.31 13.03 11.21
CA ARG A 61 -6.65 13.40 10.76
C ARG A 61 -6.87 12.87 9.36
N PRO A 62 -7.99 12.20 9.10
CA PRO A 62 -8.31 11.68 7.77
C PRO A 62 -8.38 12.81 6.73
N VAL A 63 -7.72 12.58 5.60
CA VAL A 63 -7.80 13.44 4.41
C VAL A 63 -8.70 12.79 3.38
N TRP A 64 -8.55 11.49 3.18
CA TRP A 64 -9.38 10.67 2.31
C TRP A 64 -9.34 9.21 2.78
N GLN A 65 -10.47 8.52 2.65
CA GLN A 65 -10.60 7.12 3.04
C GLN A 65 -11.47 6.35 2.05
N SER A 66 -11.08 5.12 1.73
CA SER A 66 -11.84 4.16 0.94
C SER A 66 -12.00 2.88 1.76
N ARG A 67 -13.19 2.67 2.30
CA ARG A 67 -13.51 1.48 3.08
C ARG A 67 -14.32 0.49 2.26
N MET A 68 -14.14 -0.80 2.50
CA MET A 68 -14.96 -1.84 1.89
C MET A 68 -16.44 -1.66 2.24
N THR A 69 -17.31 -2.05 1.33
CA THR A 69 -18.74 -2.21 1.64
C THR A 69 -18.97 -3.51 2.41
N PRO A 70 -20.09 -3.65 3.13
CA PRO A 70 -20.46 -4.92 3.73
C PRO A 70 -20.52 -6.07 2.72
N GLU A 71 -21.04 -5.82 1.52
CA GLU A 71 -21.15 -6.82 0.47
C GLU A 71 -19.76 -7.31 0.00
N GLU A 72 -18.81 -6.40 -0.21
CA GLU A 72 -17.44 -6.74 -0.56
C GLU A 72 -16.74 -7.55 0.53
N MET A 73 -16.92 -7.15 1.80
CA MET A 73 -16.32 -7.83 2.94
C MET A 73 -16.92 -9.24 3.14
N TYR A 74 -18.24 -9.37 3.14
CA TYR A 74 -18.89 -10.66 3.35
C TYR A 74 -18.65 -11.63 2.20
N ALA A 75 -18.54 -11.16 0.95
CA ALA A 75 -18.16 -12.02 -0.18
C ALA A 75 -16.78 -12.66 0.02
N LEU A 76 -15.82 -11.90 0.60
CA LEU A 76 -14.51 -12.46 0.94
C LEU A 76 -14.58 -13.45 2.09
N VAL A 77 -15.36 -13.15 3.14
CA VAL A 77 -15.54 -14.06 4.29
C VAL A 77 -16.15 -15.37 3.83
N ASP A 78 -17.32 -15.33 3.16
CA ASP A 78 -18.04 -16.51 2.67
C ASP A 78 -17.15 -17.38 1.78
N PHE A 79 -16.43 -16.74 0.85
CA PHE A 79 -15.53 -17.46 -0.04
C PHE A 79 -14.37 -18.13 0.69
N CYS A 80 -13.75 -17.42 1.63
CA CYS A 80 -12.60 -17.95 2.36
C CYS A 80 -13.02 -19.04 3.37
N GLU A 81 -14.18 -18.92 4.00
CA GLU A 81 -14.76 -19.98 4.84
C GLU A 81 -15.07 -21.24 4.03
N ASP A 82 -15.73 -21.10 2.87
CA ASP A 82 -16.08 -22.20 1.98
C ASP A 82 -14.84 -23.02 1.52
N HIS A 83 -13.65 -22.39 1.53
CA HIS A 83 -12.40 -23.00 1.01
C HIS A 83 -11.31 -23.16 2.07
N GLU A 84 -11.60 -22.88 3.34
CA GLU A 84 -10.65 -22.93 4.47
C GLU A 84 -9.37 -22.11 4.17
N LEU A 85 -9.56 -20.87 3.67
CA LEU A 85 -8.48 -19.97 3.28
C LEU A 85 -8.28 -18.86 4.32
N PRO A 86 -7.07 -18.67 4.84
CA PRO A 86 -6.80 -17.58 5.78
C PRO A 86 -7.12 -16.21 5.18
N LEU A 87 -7.92 -15.42 5.91
CA LEU A 87 -8.35 -14.09 5.52
C LEU A 87 -8.16 -13.09 6.65
N GLU A 88 -7.42 -12.05 6.38
CA GLU A 88 -7.15 -10.93 7.28
C GLU A 88 -7.76 -9.65 6.73
N PHE A 89 -8.46 -8.89 7.57
CA PHE A 89 -8.93 -7.55 7.25
C PHE A 89 -8.09 -6.48 7.93
N ILE A 90 -7.90 -5.36 7.21
CA ILE A 90 -7.09 -4.23 7.63
C ILE A 90 -8.01 -3.11 8.10
N PHE A 91 -8.03 -2.87 9.42
CA PHE A 91 -8.76 -1.77 10.05
C PHE A 91 -7.83 -0.61 10.42
N SER A 92 -8.40 0.45 10.96
CA SER A 92 -7.64 1.64 11.35
C SER A 92 -6.66 1.40 12.48
N ASP A 93 -6.94 0.44 13.35
CA ASP A 93 -6.20 0.13 14.58
C ASP A 93 -5.28 -1.10 14.46
N ALA A 94 -5.70 -2.13 13.73
CA ALA A 94 -4.95 -3.39 13.64
C ALA A 94 -5.39 -4.22 12.42
N TYR A 95 -4.73 -5.36 12.27
CA TYR A 95 -5.12 -6.46 11.39
C TYR A 95 -5.97 -7.45 12.17
N TYR A 96 -7.07 -7.89 11.60
CA TYR A 96 -7.95 -8.89 12.21
C TYR A 96 -8.12 -10.07 11.26
N VAL A 97 -7.65 -11.23 11.69
CA VAL A 97 -7.82 -12.47 10.91
C VAL A 97 -9.21 -13.01 11.20
N TYR A 98 -10.07 -12.99 10.19
CA TYR A 98 -11.48 -13.38 10.29
C TYR A 98 -11.72 -14.85 10.00
N VAL A 99 -10.80 -15.48 9.23
CA VAL A 99 -10.90 -16.87 8.82
C VAL A 99 -9.53 -17.52 9.00
N GLU A 100 -9.51 -18.71 9.63
CA GLU A 100 -8.31 -19.54 9.82
C GLU A 100 -7.16 -18.82 10.54
N TYR A 101 -7.44 -18.23 11.71
CA TYR A 101 -6.44 -17.52 12.51
C TYR A 101 -5.22 -18.38 12.86
N ALA A 102 -5.44 -19.61 13.33
CA ALA A 102 -4.35 -20.50 13.71
C ALA A 102 -3.44 -20.83 12.50
N ALA A 103 -4.05 -21.15 11.36
CA ALA A 103 -3.32 -21.42 10.12
C ALA A 103 -2.58 -20.18 9.59
N PHE A 104 -3.19 -18.99 9.73
CA PHE A 104 -2.55 -17.72 9.39
C PHE A 104 -1.30 -17.49 10.23
N VAL A 105 -1.40 -17.61 11.54
CA VAL A 105 -0.29 -17.40 12.48
C VAL A 105 0.83 -18.41 12.25
N GLU A 106 0.51 -19.70 12.14
CA GLU A 106 1.50 -20.76 11.89
C GLU A 106 2.28 -20.49 10.59
N LYS A 107 1.56 -20.22 9.50
CA LYS A 107 2.15 -20.10 8.17
C LYS A 107 2.89 -18.77 7.94
N TYR A 108 2.38 -17.67 8.47
CA TYR A 108 2.85 -16.33 8.10
C TYR A 108 3.54 -15.56 9.21
N CYS A 109 3.27 -15.88 10.49
CA CYS A 109 3.89 -15.20 11.61
C CYS A 109 5.11 -15.96 12.16
N GLY A 110 5.15 -17.28 12.01
CA GLY A 110 6.20 -18.13 12.59
C GLY A 110 7.63 -17.77 12.16
N GLN A 111 7.82 -17.33 10.92
CA GLN A 111 9.12 -16.90 10.40
C GLN A 111 9.51 -15.48 10.82
N ASN A 112 8.56 -14.65 11.24
CA ASN A 112 8.72 -13.25 11.65
C ASN A 112 8.44 -13.02 13.14
N ALA A 113 8.19 -14.08 13.91
CA ALA A 113 7.87 -13.99 15.34
C ALA A 113 8.97 -13.27 16.15
N ALA A 114 10.22 -13.35 15.71
CA ALA A 114 11.35 -12.67 16.36
C ALA A 114 11.28 -11.13 16.31
N SER A 115 10.45 -10.54 15.44
CA SER A 115 10.34 -9.09 15.31
C SER A 115 9.36 -8.43 16.28
N GLY A 116 8.47 -9.21 16.93
CA GLY A 116 7.38 -8.69 17.77
C GLY A 116 6.35 -7.82 17.02
N PHE A 117 6.52 -7.66 15.71
CA PHE A 117 5.65 -6.81 14.89
C PHE A 117 4.20 -7.34 14.88
N PHE A 118 4.04 -8.61 14.57
CA PHE A 118 2.70 -9.22 14.50
C PHE A 118 2.00 -9.23 15.85
N ASP A 119 2.72 -9.48 16.96
CA ASP A 119 2.14 -9.46 18.30
C ASP A 119 1.48 -8.13 18.66
N SER A 120 2.02 -7.03 18.11
CA SER A 120 1.51 -5.69 18.40
C SER A 120 0.29 -5.30 17.54
N VAL A 121 0.13 -5.88 16.35
CA VAL A 121 -0.84 -5.41 15.35
C VAL A 121 -1.82 -6.47 14.86
N LEU A 122 -1.53 -7.76 15.02
CA LEU A 122 -2.41 -8.86 14.62
C LEU A 122 -3.38 -9.21 15.74
N ARG A 123 -4.62 -9.46 15.39
CA ARG A 123 -5.70 -9.85 16.31
C ARG A 123 -6.44 -11.07 15.76
N ASP A 124 -6.86 -11.93 16.66
CA ASP A 124 -7.91 -12.89 16.38
C ASP A 124 -9.23 -12.13 16.15
N GLY A 125 -9.85 -12.34 15.05
CA GLY A 125 -11.09 -11.73 14.62
C GLY A 125 -12.11 -12.75 14.15
N GLU A 126 -11.93 -14.04 14.48
CA GLU A 126 -12.85 -15.12 14.08
C GLU A 126 -14.26 -14.99 14.70
N ASP A 127 -14.43 -14.14 15.72
CA ASP A 127 -15.75 -13.71 16.20
C ASP A 127 -16.48 -12.80 15.20
N GLN A 128 -15.78 -12.28 14.22
CA GLN A 128 -16.27 -11.46 13.10
C GLN A 128 -17.13 -10.26 13.55
N VAL A 129 -16.79 -9.61 14.67
CA VAL A 129 -17.55 -8.46 15.19
C VAL A 129 -16.88 -7.12 15.01
N ARG A 130 -15.57 -7.09 14.66
CA ARG A 130 -14.81 -5.83 14.58
C ARG A 130 -15.42 -4.85 13.56
N HIS A 131 -15.93 -5.35 12.43
CA HIS A 131 -16.56 -4.55 11.38
C HIS A 131 -17.85 -3.82 11.82
N LEU A 132 -18.45 -4.20 12.95
CA LEU A 132 -19.61 -3.51 13.51
C LEU A 132 -19.27 -2.10 14.04
N GLN A 133 -17.99 -1.82 14.26
CA GLN A 133 -17.51 -0.48 14.67
C GLN A 133 -17.24 0.40 13.44
N ASP A 134 -16.48 -0.12 12.48
CA ASP A 134 -16.21 0.51 11.19
C ASP A 134 -15.73 -0.54 10.18
N MET A 135 -15.96 -0.30 8.89
CA MET A 135 -15.59 -1.22 7.82
C MET A 135 -14.08 -1.20 7.57
N PRO A 136 -13.48 -2.32 7.12
CA PRO A 136 -12.05 -2.38 6.81
C PRO A 136 -11.69 -1.56 5.57
N PHE A 137 -10.42 -1.21 5.46
CA PHE A 137 -9.87 -0.52 4.28
C PHE A 137 -9.50 -1.47 3.14
N GLY A 138 -9.23 -2.72 3.47
CA GLY A 138 -8.80 -3.75 2.55
C GLY A 138 -8.60 -5.06 3.29
N ALA A 139 -8.14 -6.07 2.59
CA ALA A 139 -7.87 -7.39 3.15
C ALA A 139 -6.53 -7.95 2.64
N CYS A 140 -6.03 -8.95 3.34
CA CYS A 140 -5.01 -9.86 2.84
C CYS A 140 -5.59 -11.27 2.79
N ALA A 141 -5.63 -11.87 1.60
CA ALA A 141 -6.12 -13.21 1.40
C ALA A 141 -4.97 -14.17 1.08
N ALA A 142 -4.92 -15.28 1.79
CA ALA A 142 -3.94 -16.34 1.56
C ALA A 142 -4.55 -17.42 0.66
N MET A 143 -4.34 -17.30 -0.65
CA MET A 143 -4.93 -18.19 -1.65
C MET A 143 -4.01 -18.38 -2.86
N ASP A 144 -4.22 -19.43 -3.63
CA ASP A 144 -3.55 -19.59 -4.92
C ASP A 144 -4.30 -18.90 -6.06
N ALA A 145 -3.68 -18.85 -7.24
CA ALA A 145 -4.28 -18.19 -8.41
C ALA A 145 -5.60 -18.85 -8.87
N ARG A 146 -5.82 -20.14 -8.57
CA ARG A 146 -7.08 -20.83 -8.92
C ARG A 146 -8.23 -20.31 -8.04
N HIS A 147 -7.97 -20.13 -6.75
CA HIS A 147 -8.96 -19.55 -5.83
C HIS A 147 -9.25 -18.08 -6.18
N ALA A 148 -8.23 -17.30 -6.51
CA ALA A 148 -8.44 -15.91 -6.97
C ALA A 148 -9.31 -15.87 -8.24
N ALA A 149 -9.07 -16.76 -9.23
CA ALA A 149 -9.89 -16.88 -10.43
C ALA A 149 -11.32 -17.37 -10.12
N ALA A 150 -11.48 -18.30 -9.17
CA ALA A 150 -12.80 -18.76 -8.73
C ALA A 150 -13.59 -17.66 -8.01
N PHE A 151 -12.93 -16.85 -7.18
CA PHE A 151 -13.53 -15.67 -6.57
C PHE A 151 -14.02 -14.70 -7.65
N GLU A 152 -13.16 -14.37 -8.61
CA GLU A 152 -13.51 -13.47 -9.71
C GLU A 152 -14.70 -14.00 -10.52
N ALA A 153 -14.77 -15.30 -10.80
CA ALA A 153 -15.89 -15.90 -11.50
C ALA A 153 -17.23 -15.78 -10.74
N LYS A 154 -17.20 -15.85 -9.40
CA LYS A 154 -18.41 -15.77 -8.54
C LYS A 154 -18.78 -14.33 -8.16
N TYR A 155 -17.78 -13.50 -7.89
CA TYR A 155 -17.94 -12.18 -7.28
C TYR A 155 -17.30 -11.03 -8.06
N GLY A 156 -16.89 -11.25 -9.31
CA GLY A 156 -16.20 -10.25 -10.14
C GLY A 156 -16.99 -8.95 -10.35
N HIS A 157 -18.33 -9.00 -10.22
CA HIS A 157 -19.17 -7.81 -10.27
C HIS A 157 -18.88 -6.80 -9.16
N LEU A 158 -18.23 -7.21 -8.06
CA LEU A 158 -17.82 -6.33 -6.97
C LEU A 158 -16.58 -5.51 -7.34
N GLY A 159 -15.81 -5.95 -8.35
CA GLY A 159 -14.63 -5.23 -8.85
C GLY A 159 -13.47 -5.18 -7.85
N LEU A 160 -13.38 -6.12 -6.90
CA LEU A 160 -12.26 -6.22 -5.99
C LEU A 160 -10.97 -6.55 -6.76
N ARG A 161 -9.87 -5.92 -6.39
CA ARG A 161 -8.56 -6.08 -7.02
C ARG A 161 -7.67 -6.95 -6.14
N PHE A 162 -7.17 -8.04 -6.68
CA PHE A 162 -6.22 -8.93 -6.02
C PHE A 162 -4.80 -8.59 -6.50
N ILE A 163 -4.00 -7.98 -5.65
CA ILE A 163 -2.62 -7.53 -5.94
C ILE A 163 -1.66 -8.52 -5.29
N PRO A 164 -0.92 -9.34 -6.06
CA PRO A 164 0.02 -10.29 -5.48
C PRO A 164 1.20 -9.53 -4.85
N PHE A 165 1.61 -9.93 -3.64
CA PHE A 165 2.80 -9.36 -2.97
C PHE A 165 3.76 -10.41 -2.42
N ALA A 166 3.31 -11.66 -2.30
CA ALA A 166 4.13 -12.82 -1.99
C ALA A 166 3.50 -14.09 -2.59
N PRO A 167 4.23 -15.20 -2.71
CA PRO A 167 3.67 -16.45 -3.18
C PRO A 167 2.43 -16.88 -2.38
N GLY A 168 1.28 -17.01 -3.06
CA GLY A 168 0.01 -17.37 -2.43
C GLY A 168 -0.58 -16.31 -1.50
N ARG A 169 -0.22 -15.02 -1.66
CA ARG A 169 -0.76 -13.91 -0.86
C ARG A 169 -1.13 -12.73 -1.74
N TYR A 170 -2.30 -12.18 -1.48
CA TYR A 170 -2.84 -11.02 -2.20
C TYR A 170 -3.31 -9.94 -1.23
N ASP A 171 -2.89 -8.71 -1.49
CA ASP A 171 -3.63 -7.55 -0.99
C ASP A 171 -4.94 -7.44 -1.79
N VAL A 172 -6.07 -7.31 -1.09
CA VAL A 172 -7.38 -7.16 -1.71
C VAL A 172 -7.92 -5.75 -1.44
N LEU A 173 -8.11 -5.02 -2.52
CA LEU A 173 -8.55 -3.62 -2.49
C LEU A 173 -9.85 -3.46 -3.26
N ARG A 174 -10.62 -2.44 -2.90
CA ARG A 174 -11.79 -2.01 -3.66
C ARG A 174 -11.41 -1.52 -5.06
N ALA A 175 -12.39 -1.55 -5.96
CA ALA A 175 -12.28 -0.85 -7.24
C ALA A 175 -11.92 0.62 -7.02
N GLY A 176 -10.92 1.10 -7.78
CA GLY A 176 -10.44 2.48 -7.70
C GLY A 176 -9.63 2.83 -6.45
N ALA A 177 -9.37 1.89 -5.55
CA ALA A 177 -8.35 2.05 -4.51
C ALA A 177 -6.97 1.61 -5.03
N GLY A 178 -5.92 2.24 -4.52
CA GLY A 178 -4.53 2.00 -4.91
C GLY A 178 -3.65 3.16 -4.46
N LYS A 179 -2.32 2.97 -4.44
CA LYS A 179 -1.39 4.02 -4.02
C LYS A 179 -1.55 5.30 -4.83
N ALA A 180 -1.65 5.17 -6.16
CA ALA A 180 -1.89 6.31 -7.04
C ALA A 180 -3.24 6.99 -6.79
N ALA A 181 -4.31 6.21 -6.55
CA ALA A 181 -5.62 6.76 -6.26
C ALA A 181 -5.62 7.60 -4.98
N GLY A 182 -5.09 7.05 -3.88
CA GLY A 182 -5.01 7.77 -2.61
C GLY A 182 -4.15 9.02 -2.68
N VAL A 183 -2.97 8.93 -3.30
CA VAL A 183 -2.09 10.09 -3.51
C VAL A 183 -2.74 11.10 -4.44
N GLY A 184 -3.42 10.67 -5.51
CA GLY A 184 -4.14 11.55 -6.43
C GLY A 184 -5.22 12.38 -5.72
N ARG A 185 -6.00 11.78 -4.83
CA ARG A 185 -6.98 12.51 -3.99
C ARG A 185 -6.34 13.55 -3.09
N LEU A 186 -5.17 13.22 -2.55
CA LEU A 186 -4.39 14.19 -1.77
C LEU A 186 -3.89 15.35 -2.65
N LEU A 187 -3.33 15.05 -3.83
CA LEU A 187 -2.81 16.05 -4.75
C LEU A 187 -3.93 17.01 -5.24
N GLU A 188 -5.11 16.47 -5.59
CA GLU A 188 -6.29 17.27 -5.92
C GLU A 188 -6.62 18.27 -4.81
N ARG A 189 -6.64 17.80 -3.55
CA ARG A 189 -6.92 18.65 -2.38
C ARG A 189 -5.87 19.73 -2.14
N LEU A 190 -4.62 19.44 -2.51
CA LEU A 190 -3.49 20.38 -2.37
C LEU A 190 -3.32 21.31 -3.55
N GLY A 191 -4.04 21.08 -4.65
CA GLY A 191 -3.87 21.83 -5.90
C GLY A 191 -2.51 21.59 -6.56
N ILE A 192 -1.94 20.36 -6.39
CA ILE A 192 -0.66 19.92 -6.97
C ILE A 192 -0.97 18.99 -8.13
N SER A 193 -0.35 19.21 -9.28
CA SER A 193 -0.47 18.31 -10.43
C SER A 193 0.52 17.13 -10.31
N TRP A 194 0.20 15.99 -10.92
CA TRP A 194 1.12 14.86 -10.99
C TRP A 194 2.46 15.23 -11.65
N ALA A 195 2.47 16.15 -12.61
CA ALA A 195 3.69 16.64 -13.25
C ALA A 195 4.67 17.36 -12.29
N GLU A 196 4.20 17.73 -11.10
CA GLU A 196 4.98 18.39 -10.04
C GLU A 196 5.44 17.40 -8.95
N THR A 197 5.27 16.07 -9.16
CA THR A 197 5.59 15.05 -8.18
C THR A 197 6.77 14.20 -8.61
N ALA A 198 7.49 13.66 -7.63
CA ALA A 198 8.41 12.56 -7.81
C ALA A 198 7.97 11.38 -6.96
N ALA A 199 8.03 10.18 -7.52
CA ALA A 199 7.65 8.94 -6.84
C ALA A 199 8.80 7.94 -6.86
N PHE A 200 8.91 7.16 -5.78
CA PHE A 200 9.87 6.08 -5.61
C PHE A 200 9.08 4.79 -5.35
N GLY A 201 9.48 3.69 -5.97
CA GLY A 201 8.81 2.41 -5.81
C GLY A 201 9.73 1.22 -5.98
N ASP A 202 9.39 0.11 -5.31
CA ASP A 202 10.10 -1.16 -5.37
C ASP A 202 9.19 -2.38 -5.56
N GLY A 203 7.89 -2.25 -5.33
CA GLY A 203 6.89 -3.32 -5.44
C GLY A 203 5.91 -3.16 -6.59
N GLU A 204 5.26 -4.25 -7.00
CA GLU A 204 4.23 -4.25 -8.05
C GLU A 204 3.09 -3.26 -7.76
N ASN A 205 2.77 -3.04 -6.49
CA ASN A 205 1.75 -2.09 -6.04
C ASN A 205 2.16 -0.62 -6.17
N ASP A 206 3.41 -0.34 -6.59
CA ASP A 206 3.91 1.01 -6.90
C ASP A 206 3.76 1.37 -8.39
N ALA A 207 3.44 0.41 -9.25
CA ALA A 207 3.41 0.62 -10.70
C ALA A 207 2.53 1.80 -11.11
N GLU A 208 1.28 1.84 -10.64
CA GLU A 208 0.35 2.93 -10.95
C GLU A 208 0.84 4.30 -10.42
N LEU A 209 1.55 4.30 -9.27
CA LEU A 209 2.12 5.51 -8.69
C LEU A 209 3.27 6.06 -9.54
N LEU A 210 4.17 5.17 -9.99
CA LEU A 210 5.29 5.53 -10.86
C LEU A 210 4.79 6.01 -12.24
N GLU A 211 3.77 5.35 -12.79
CA GLU A 211 3.19 5.74 -14.08
C GLU A 211 2.56 7.14 -14.04
N ALA A 212 1.91 7.48 -12.91
CA ALA A 212 1.23 8.75 -12.73
C ALA A 212 2.19 9.92 -12.45
N ALA A 213 3.32 9.66 -11.78
CA ALA A 213 4.25 10.70 -11.32
C ALA A 213 4.91 11.47 -12.47
N GLY A 214 5.23 12.74 -12.21
CA GLY A 214 6.00 13.59 -13.14
C GLY A 214 7.47 13.14 -13.25
N PHE A 215 8.02 12.51 -12.22
CA PHE A 215 9.33 11.87 -12.23
C PHE A 215 9.29 10.57 -11.41
N ALA A 216 9.56 9.46 -12.06
CA ALA A 216 9.44 8.14 -11.48
C ALA A 216 10.82 7.51 -11.25
N VAL A 217 11.06 6.95 -10.06
CA VAL A 217 12.30 6.30 -9.68
C VAL A 217 12.01 4.87 -9.21
N ALA A 218 12.53 3.87 -9.91
CA ALA A 218 12.52 2.49 -9.46
C ALA A 218 13.72 2.22 -8.56
N MET A 219 13.53 1.44 -7.50
CA MET A 219 14.63 1.01 -6.63
C MET A 219 15.31 -0.23 -7.21
N GLU A 220 16.63 -0.27 -7.17
CA GLU A 220 17.42 -1.46 -7.54
C GLU A 220 17.03 -2.66 -6.65
N GLY A 221 16.83 -3.82 -7.28
CA GLY A 221 16.37 -5.03 -6.60
C GLY A 221 14.85 -5.12 -6.42
N GLY A 222 14.09 -4.10 -6.81
CA GLY A 222 12.64 -4.11 -6.84
C GLY A 222 12.05 -4.91 -8.02
N ALA A 223 10.73 -4.82 -8.19
CA ALA A 223 9.99 -5.52 -9.24
C ALA A 223 10.45 -5.07 -10.64
N GLN A 224 10.76 -6.05 -11.50
CA GLN A 224 11.25 -5.80 -12.86
C GLN A 224 10.23 -5.06 -13.74
N SER A 225 8.95 -5.22 -13.47
CA SER A 225 7.85 -4.52 -14.14
C SER A 225 7.89 -3.00 -13.97
N LEU A 226 8.59 -2.49 -12.94
CA LEU A 226 8.72 -1.05 -12.70
C LEU A 226 9.75 -0.37 -13.60
N LEU A 227 10.74 -1.11 -14.11
CA LEU A 227 11.82 -0.52 -14.91
C LEU A 227 11.35 0.22 -16.16
N PRO A 228 10.34 -0.28 -16.91
CA PRO A 228 9.81 0.45 -18.07
C PRO A 228 9.02 1.73 -17.72
N LEU A 229 8.58 1.85 -16.47
CA LEU A 229 7.78 2.97 -15.95
C LEU A 229 8.66 4.07 -15.34
N ALA A 230 9.92 3.74 -15.00
CA ALA A 230 10.80 4.64 -14.30
C ALA A 230 11.61 5.53 -15.26
N ASP A 231 11.82 6.78 -14.86
CA ASP A 231 12.73 7.73 -15.50
C ASP A 231 14.17 7.53 -15.03
N ALA A 232 14.35 6.99 -13.81
CA ALA A 232 15.65 6.67 -13.23
C ALA A 232 15.57 5.41 -12.34
N VAL A 233 16.75 4.81 -12.11
CA VAL A 233 16.89 3.71 -11.14
C VAL A 233 17.83 4.18 -10.03
N ALA A 234 17.34 4.12 -8.79
CA ALA A 234 18.13 4.41 -7.60
C ALA A 234 18.79 3.14 -7.05
N PRO A 235 19.95 3.22 -6.38
CA PRO A 235 20.51 2.10 -5.65
C PRO A 235 19.50 1.47 -4.68
N ALA A 236 19.76 0.24 -4.26
CA ALA A 236 18.90 -0.48 -3.33
C ALA A 236 18.65 0.33 -2.03
N ALA A 237 17.48 0.14 -1.42
CA ALA A 237 17.11 0.83 -0.18
C ALA A 237 18.14 0.63 0.95
N ALA A 238 18.74 -0.56 1.04
CA ALA A 238 19.81 -0.88 1.99
C ALA A 238 21.10 -0.04 1.83
N LEU A 239 21.24 0.66 0.69
CA LEU A 239 22.38 1.54 0.37
C LEU A 239 21.97 3.03 0.39
N ASP A 240 20.91 3.39 1.10
CA ASP A 240 20.35 4.75 1.12
C ASP A 240 20.00 5.30 -0.28
N GLY A 241 19.62 4.41 -1.21
CA GLY A 241 19.43 4.72 -2.62
C GLY A 241 18.40 5.81 -2.87
N ALA A 242 17.30 5.84 -2.12
CA ALA A 242 16.29 6.90 -2.24
C ALA A 242 16.89 8.28 -1.90
N ALA A 243 17.68 8.36 -0.82
CA ALA A 243 18.35 9.61 -0.45
C ALA A 243 19.41 10.04 -1.48
N ALA A 244 20.11 9.09 -2.08
CA ALA A 244 21.05 9.37 -3.16
C ALA A 244 20.34 9.96 -4.39
N ALA A 245 19.26 9.32 -4.83
CA ALA A 245 18.45 9.79 -5.98
C ALA A 245 17.79 11.16 -5.70
N VAL A 246 17.30 11.41 -4.50
CA VAL A 246 16.80 12.74 -4.11
C VAL A 246 17.89 13.80 -4.29
N ARG A 247 19.11 13.56 -3.81
CA ARG A 247 20.22 14.51 -3.97
C ARG A 247 20.59 14.71 -5.44
N GLU A 248 20.66 13.62 -6.21
CA GLU A 248 21.10 13.65 -7.60
C GLU A 248 20.07 14.30 -8.53
N TYR A 249 18.79 14.00 -8.36
CA TYR A 249 17.78 14.37 -9.35
C TYR A 249 16.85 15.50 -8.89
N LEU A 250 16.73 15.73 -7.58
CA LEU A 250 15.68 16.61 -7.05
C LEU A 250 16.23 17.86 -6.32
N LEU A 251 17.46 17.85 -5.83
CA LEU A 251 18.02 18.96 -5.05
C LEU A 251 19.08 19.82 -5.78
N GLU A 252 19.46 19.47 -7.01
CA GLU A 252 20.39 20.27 -7.82
C GLU A 252 19.69 21.34 -8.69
#